data_46461977619b97528089d4d47a103071
#
_entry.id   46461977619b97528089d4d47a103071
#
_cell.length_a   1.000
_cell.length_b   1.000
_cell.length_c   1.000
_cell.angle_alpha   90.00
_cell.angle_beta   90.00
_cell.angle_gamma   90.00
#
_symmetry.space_group_name_H-M   'P 1'
#
loop_
_entity.id
_entity.type
_entity.pdbx_description
1 polymer ?
#
loop_
_entity_poly.entity_id
_entity_poly.type
_entity_poly.pdbx_seq_one_letter_code
_entity_poly.pdbx_strand_id
1 'polypeptide(L)'
;MKKTLIALTLAALPVAASADVILYGQIKAGVEVSQTKTKVNGVETKSDTGSEIADFGSRIGFKGHEQLGNNLNAIWQVENNVNVAGGGDWAGRESFIGLEGNFGKIRAGKLETQLKSMDSLDPWEYSNDALGLGMFQRTGERIVSVKYDSPVWAGFSGNVQFTPRD
;
A
#
# COMPACT_ATOMS: atom_id res chain seq x y z
N MET A 1 27.88 37.98 -28.26
CA MET A 1 27.52 36.64 -28.70
C MET A 1 27.24 35.63 -27.56
N LYS A 2 27.53 35.93 -26.26
CA LYS A 2 27.25 35.00 -25.12
C LYS A 2 25.85 35.13 -24.53
N LYS A 3 25.10 36.17 -24.83
CA LYS A 3 23.75 36.43 -24.29
C LYS A 3 22.61 35.77 -25.09
N THR A 4 22.86 35.43 -26.35
CA THR A 4 21.88 34.77 -27.22
C THR A 4 21.80 33.22 -27.02
N LEU A 5 22.88 32.62 -26.51
CA LEU A 5 22.86 31.17 -26.25
C LEU A 5 22.00 30.82 -24.99
N ILE A 6 21.93 31.70 -23.99
CA ILE A 6 21.14 31.48 -22.78
C ILE A 6 19.64 31.64 -23.07
N ALA A 7 19.25 32.48 -23.98
CA ALA A 7 17.86 32.64 -24.38
C ALA A 7 17.30 31.44 -25.18
N LEU A 8 18.16 30.75 -25.94
CA LEU A 8 17.77 29.59 -26.74
C LEU A 8 17.57 28.34 -25.87
N THR A 9 18.31 28.20 -24.76
CA THR A 9 18.15 27.10 -23.82
C THR A 9 16.91 27.22 -22.90
N LEU A 10 16.42 28.45 -22.68
CA LEU A 10 15.19 28.67 -21.93
C LEU A 10 13.91 28.49 -22.77
N ALA A 11 14.00 28.52 -24.09
CA ALA A 11 12.87 28.34 -25.00
C ALA A 11 12.60 26.83 -25.31
N ALA A 12 13.44 25.92 -24.82
CA ALA A 12 13.28 24.47 -24.99
C ALA A 12 12.50 23.79 -23.86
N LEU A 13 11.87 24.54 -22.98
CA LEU A 13 10.94 24.03 -22.00
C LEU A 13 9.56 24.70 -22.25
N PRO A 14 8.52 24.03 -22.52
CA PRO A 14 7.98 22.92 -21.75
C PRO A 14 7.43 21.79 -22.62
N VAL A 15 7.97 20.64 -22.55
CA VAL A 15 7.07 19.49 -22.60
C VAL A 15 6.27 19.60 -21.31
N ALA A 16 5.00 19.94 -21.41
CA ALA A 16 4.11 19.88 -20.27
C ALA A 16 4.15 18.42 -19.77
N ALA A 17 4.88 18.19 -18.68
CA ALA A 17 4.79 16.95 -17.95
C ALA A 17 3.37 16.90 -17.40
N SER A 18 2.46 16.22 -18.10
CA SER A 18 1.13 15.96 -17.56
C SER A 18 1.25 14.76 -16.66
N ALA A 19 1.53 15.02 -15.39
CA ALA A 19 1.45 14.00 -14.36
C ALA A 19 -0.03 13.64 -14.16
N ASP A 20 -0.41 12.45 -14.59
CA ASP A 20 -1.74 11.93 -14.30
C ASP A 20 -1.82 11.54 -12.83
N VAL A 21 -2.58 12.31 -12.05
CA VAL A 21 -2.83 12.02 -10.63
C VAL A 21 -4.20 11.35 -10.51
N ILE A 22 -4.18 10.14 -9.97
CA ILE A 22 -5.39 9.35 -9.72
C ILE A 22 -5.67 9.34 -8.23
N LEU A 23 -6.82 9.88 -7.85
CA LEU A 23 -7.40 9.67 -6.52
C LEU A 23 -8.14 8.34 -6.52
N TYR A 24 -7.89 7.50 -5.52
CA TYR A 24 -8.57 6.23 -5.35
C TYR A 24 -8.84 5.96 -3.87
N GLY A 25 -9.71 5.00 -3.59
CA GLY A 25 -9.97 4.59 -2.23
C GLY A 25 -11.21 3.72 -2.11
N GLN A 26 -11.48 3.35 -0.89
CA GLN A 26 -12.70 2.65 -0.49
C GLN A 26 -13.04 2.98 0.94
N ILE A 27 -14.32 3.05 1.24
CA ILE A 27 -14.86 3.17 2.60
C ILE A 27 -15.67 1.90 2.87
N LYS A 28 -15.29 1.17 3.91
CA LYS A 28 -15.94 -0.06 4.35
C LYS A 28 -16.17 0.03 5.86
N ALA A 29 -17.41 -0.01 6.27
CA ALA A 29 -17.78 0.00 7.68
C ALA A 29 -19.01 -0.86 7.91
N GLY A 30 -19.17 -1.31 9.15
CA GLY A 30 -20.32 -2.09 9.56
C GLY A 30 -20.54 -2.01 11.07
N VAL A 31 -21.60 -2.66 11.51
CA VAL A 31 -21.86 -2.86 12.94
C VAL A 31 -21.38 -4.26 13.30
N GLU A 32 -20.46 -4.33 14.25
CA GLU A 32 -20.01 -5.59 14.82
C GLU A 32 -20.71 -5.80 16.17
N VAL A 33 -21.23 -7.02 16.37
CA VAL A 33 -21.80 -7.45 17.63
C VAL A 33 -21.00 -8.64 18.14
N SER A 34 -20.34 -8.48 19.27
CA SER A 34 -19.45 -9.50 19.81
C SER A 34 -19.79 -9.87 21.25
N GLN A 35 -19.55 -11.14 21.59
CA GLN A 35 -19.58 -11.66 22.95
C GLN A 35 -18.43 -12.61 23.14
N THR A 36 -17.60 -12.38 24.15
CA THR A 36 -16.48 -13.27 24.47
C THR A 36 -16.91 -14.29 25.52
N LYS A 37 -16.61 -15.56 25.24
CA LYS A 37 -16.78 -16.68 26.18
C LYS A 37 -15.39 -17.24 26.51
N THR A 38 -15.05 -17.21 27.79
CA THR A 38 -13.77 -17.76 28.28
C THR A 38 -14.05 -18.93 29.17
N LYS A 39 -13.38 -20.06 28.94
CA LYS A 39 -13.50 -21.26 29.78
C LYS A 39 -12.13 -21.56 30.41
N VAL A 40 -12.05 -21.43 31.72
CA VAL A 40 -10.84 -21.72 32.50
C VAL A 40 -11.19 -22.77 33.56
N ASN A 41 -10.45 -23.87 33.58
CA ASN A 41 -10.65 -24.99 34.56
C ASN A 41 -12.11 -25.50 34.63
N GLY A 42 -12.82 -25.52 33.49
CA GLY A 42 -14.20 -25.97 33.44
C GLY A 42 -15.26 -24.91 33.78
N VAL A 43 -14.84 -23.73 34.24
CA VAL A 43 -15.74 -22.59 34.52
C VAL A 43 -15.84 -21.71 33.27
N GLU A 44 -17.06 -21.52 32.77
CA GLU A 44 -17.34 -20.65 31.65
C GLU A 44 -17.74 -19.26 32.14
N THR A 45 -17.04 -18.25 31.69
CA THR A 45 -17.36 -16.83 31.91
C THR A 45 -17.72 -16.22 30.58
N LYS A 46 -18.82 -15.46 30.53
CA LYS A 46 -19.28 -14.71 29.35
C LYS A 46 -19.15 -13.23 29.64
N SER A 47 -18.65 -12.48 28.66
CA SER A 47 -18.75 -11.03 28.71
C SER A 47 -20.17 -10.57 28.34
N ASP A 48 -20.49 -9.32 28.63
CA ASP A 48 -21.68 -8.69 28.07
C ASP A 48 -21.57 -8.63 26.54
N THR A 49 -22.71 -8.59 25.88
CA THR A 49 -22.75 -8.39 24.43
C THR A 49 -22.44 -6.91 24.15
N GLY A 50 -21.33 -6.69 23.43
CA GLY A 50 -20.95 -5.37 22.94
C GLY A 50 -21.40 -5.17 21.50
N SER A 51 -21.67 -3.92 21.14
CA SER A 51 -21.86 -3.52 19.73
C SER A 51 -21.03 -2.30 19.43
N GLU A 52 -20.36 -2.30 18.29
CA GLU A 52 -19.51 -1.19 17.87
C GLU A 52 -19.59 -0.97 16.36
N ILE A 53 -19.18 0.21 15.91
CA ILE A 53 -18.95 0.49 14.49
C ILE A 53 -17.53 0.08 14.19
N ALA A 54 -17.39 -0.94 13.34
CA ALA A 54 -16.11 -1.46 12.91
C ALA A 54 -15.73 -0.93 11.52
N ASP A 55 -14.45 -0.63 11.33
CA ASP A 55 -13.86 -0.31 10.04
C ASP A 55 -13.22 -1.56 9.44
N PHE A 56 -13.54 -1.85 8.17
CA PHE A 56 -13.05 -3.02 7.45
C PHE A 56 -11.95 -2.66 6.45
N GLY A 57 -11.02 -1.81 6.84
CA GLY A 57 -9.86 -1.43 6.04
C GLY A 57 -10.15 -0.33 5.03
N SER A 58 -10.90 0.68 5.46
CA SER A 58 -11.12 1.91 4.69
C SER A 58 -9.79 2.60 4.40
N ARG A 59 -9.65 3.11 3.19
CA ARG A 59 -8.43 3.76 2.75
C ARG A 59 -8.69 4.79 1.66
N ILE A 60 -7.81 5.76 1.58
CA ILE A 60 -7.73 6.74 0.50
C ILE A 60 -6.27 6.82 0.03
N GLY A 61 -6.07 7.03 -1.24
CA GLY A 61 -4.74 7.16 -1.81
C GLY A 61 -4.70 8.03 -3.04
N PHE A 62 -3.51 8.50 -3.31
CA PHE A 62 -3.13 9.19 -4.53
C PHE A 62 -2.02 8.40 -5.19
N LYS A 63 -2.09 8.23 -6.47
CA LYS A 63 -1.02 7.65 -7.26
C LYS A 63 -0.88 8.39 -8.58
N GLY A 64 0.29 8.36 -9.13
CA GLY A 64 0.54 9.01 -10.40
C GLY A 64 1.69 8.41 -11.14
N HIS A 65 1.78 8.75 -12.40
CA HIS A 65 2.91 8.44 -13.24
C HIS A 65 3.23 9.66 -14.11
N GLU A 66 4.50 9.79 -14.44
CA GLU A 66 5.02 10.81 -15.33
C GLU A 66 5.94 10.16 -16.36
N GLN A 67 5.66 10.39 -17.62
CA GLN A 67 6.45 9.83 -18.71
C GLN A 67 7.75 10.62 -18.88
N LEU A 68 8.89 9.96 -18.71
CA LEU A 68 10.22 10.54 -18.84
C LEU A 68 10.83 10.35 -20.25
N GLY A 69 10.11 9.68 -21.15
CA GLY A 69 10.56 9.32 -22.48
C GLY A 69 11.18 7.90 -22.56
N ASN A 70 11.36 7.38 -23.78
CA ASN A 70 11.97 6.07 -24.02
C ASN A 70 11.37 4.91 -23.21
N ASN A 71 10.06 4.87 -23.03
CA ASN A 71 9.35 3.90 -22.22
C ASN A 71 9.75 3.90 -20.73
N LEU A 72 10.29 5.01 -20.24
CA LEU A 72 10.61 5.20 -18.84
C LEU A 72 9.56 6.10 -18.21
N ASN A 73 8.99 5.67 -17.08
CA ASN A 73 8.03 6.42 -16.29
C ASN A 73 8.54 6.59 -14.86
N ALA A 74 8.36 7.78 -14.29
CA ALA A 74 8.38 7.97 -12.86
C ALA A 74 6.99 7.57 -12.32
N ILE A 75 6.97 6.84 -11.22
CA ILE A 75 5.74 6.39 -10.56
C ILE A 75 5.79 6.74 -9.08
N TRP A 76 4.64 7.04 -8.52
CA TRP A 76 4.54 7.32 -7.10
C TRP A 76 3.15 6.96 -6.56
N GLN A 77 3.10 6.71 -5.26
CA GLN A 77 1.86 6.43 -4.54
C GLN A 77 1.98 6.92 -3.10
N VAL A 78 0.87 7.42 -2.55
CA VAL A 78 0.69 7.68 -1.11
C VAL A 78 -0.68 7.15 -0.73
N GLU A 79 -0.73 6.20 0.20
CA GLU A 79 -1.98 5.59 0.68
C GLU A 79 -2.09 5.70 2.20
N ASN A 80 -3.29 6.04 2.67
CA ASN A 80 -3.62 6.19 4.08
C ASN A 80 -4.79 5.31 4.48
N ASN A 81 -4.77 4.85 5.73
CA ASN A 81 -5.99 4.38 6.37
C ASN A 81 -6.92 5.58 6.67
N VAL A 82 -8.20 5.38 6.40
CA VAL A 82 -9.26 6.30 6.79
C VAL A 82 -10.22 5.51 7.67
N ASN A 83 -9.91 5.44 8.96
CA ASN A 83 -10.72 4.68 9.88
C ASN A 83 -12.00 5.45 10.21
N VAL A 84 -13.16 4.95 9.81
CA VAL A 84 -14.46 5.58 10.05
C VAL A 84 -14.88 5.52 11.52
N ALA A 85 -14.28 4.62 12.30
CA ALA A 85 -14.47 4.56 13.75
C ALA A 85 -13.50 5.48 14.53
N GLY A 86 -12.66 6.25 13.83
CA GLY A 86 -11.68 7.19 14.39
C GLY A 86 -10.25 6.68 14.34
N GLY A 87 -9.29 7.61 14.29
CA GLY A 87 -7.86 7.32 14.17
C GLY A 87 -7.39 7.15 12.72
N GLY A 88 -6.10 7.06 12.54
CA GLY A 88 -5.42 6.87 11.26
C GLY A 88 -4.11 7.63 11.20
N ASP A 89 -3.09 7.01 10.59
CA ASP A 89 -1.79 7.62 10.39
C ASP A 89 -1.60 8.01 8.93
N TRP A 90 -1.07 9.21 8.70
CA TRP A 90 -0.74 9.67 7.35
C TRP A 90 0.40 8.82 6.77
N ALA A 91 0.30 8.43 5.49
CA ALA A 91 1.22 7.51 4.81
C ALA A 91 1.42 6.16 5.56
N GLY A 92 0.43 5.74 6.35
CA GLY A 92 0.48 4.50 7.13
C GLY A 92 0.50 3.23 6.27
N ARG A 93 0.03 3.32 5.00
CA ARG A 93 -0.03 2.21 4.05
C ARG A 93 1.10 2.28 3.02
N GLU A 94 0.94 1.62 1.88
CA GLU A 94 1.96 1.59 0.83
C GLU A 94 2.18 2.98 0.23
N SER A 95 3.40 3.51 0.40
CA SER A 95 3.77 4.85 -0.05
C SER A 95 5.19 4.83 -0.58
N PHE A 96 5.38 5.19 -1.86
CA PHE A 96 6.64 5.05 -2.56
C PHE A 96 6.81 6.04 -3.70
N ILE A 97 8.05 6.17 -4.14
CA ILE A 97 8.45 6.70 -5.45
C ILE A 97 9.22 5.62 -6.20
N GLY A 98 9.16 5.63 -7.52
CA GLY A 98 9.85 4.61 -8.32
C GLY A 98 9.98 4.96 -9.79
N LEU A 99 10.62 4.03 -10.49
CA LEU A 99 10.78 4.04 -11.95
C LEU A 99 10.23 2.73 -12.52
N GLU A 100 9.54 2.84 -13.64
CA GLU A 100 8.98 1.72 -14.39
C GLU A 100 9.36 1.82 -15.86
N GLY A 101 9.73 0.70 -16.47
CA GLY A 101 10.10 0.65 -17.88
C GLY A 101 10.22 -0.79 -18.40
N ASN A 102 10.87 -0.96 -19.54
CA ASN A 102 11.08 -2.30 -20.11
C ASN A 102 11.92 -3.23 -19.21
N PHE A 103 12.67 -2.67 -18.27
CA PHE A 103 13.45 -3.41 -17.29
C PHE A 103 12.61 -3.94 -16.10
N GLY A 104 11.34 -3.57 -16.03
CA GLY A 104 10.48 -3.83 -14.89
C GLY A 104 10.24 -2.58 -14.05
N LYS A 105 10.20 -2.73 -12.72
CA LYS A 105 9.83 -1.67 -11.80
C LYS A 105 10.76 -1.63 -10.59
N ILE A 106 11.28 -0.45 -10.27
CA ILE A 106 12.05 -0.20 -9.04
C ILE A 106 11.26 0.78 -8.21
N ARG A 107 11.02 0.46 -6.94
CA ARG A 107 10.27 1.30 -6.00
C ARG A 107 11.06 1.45 -4.71
N ALA A 108 11.02 2.65 -4.10
CA ALA A 108 11.62 2.95 -2.82
C ALA A 108 10.60 3.66 -1.93
N GLY A 109 10.47 3.22 -0.69
CA GLY A 109 9.51 3.76 0.26
C GLY A 109 8.96 2.70 1.21
N LYS A 110 7.77 2.94 1.77
CA LYS A 110 7.05 1.97 2.59
C LYS A 110 6.30 1.01 1.68
N LEU A 111 6.84 -0.19 1.51
CA LEU A 111 6.36 -1.17 0.56
C LEU A 111 5.88 -2.45 1.25
N GLU A 112 4.89 -3.09 0.67
CA GLU A 112 4.47 -4.43 1.12
C GLU A 112 5.54 -5.47 0.84
N THR A 113 5.78 -6.32 1.84
CA THR A 113 6.59 -7.54 1.64
C THR A 113 5.83 -8.52 0.74
N GLN A 114 6.56 -9.42 0.09
CA GLN A 114 5.94 -10.46 -0.74
C GLN A 114 5.00 -11.35 0.08
N LEU A 115 5.35 -11.63 1.32
CA LEU A 115 4.51 -12.42 2.23
C LEU A 115 3.16 -11.74 2.47
N LYS A 116 3.17 -10.40 2.64
CA LYS A 116 1.92 -9.66 2.82
C LYS A 116 1.05 -9.65 1.57
N SER A 117 1.63 -9.54 0.40
CA SER A 117 0.88 -9.57 -0.86
C SER A 117 0.23 -10.94 -1.15
N MET A 118 0.72 -12.00 -0.51
CA MET A 118 0.17 -13.36 -0.61
C MET A 118 -0.87 -13.66 0.49
N ASP A 119 -1.02 -12.77 1.45
CA ASP A 119 -1.95 -12.88 2.57
C ASP A 119 -3.34 -12.41 2.12
N SER A 120 -4.07 -13.30 1.44
CA SER A 120 -5.36 -13.00 0.80
C SER A 120 -6.55 -13.69 1.43
N LEU A 121 -6.35 -14.42 2.54
CA LEU A 121 -7.37 -15.25 3.17
C LEU A 121 -7.86 -14.64 4.49
N ASP A 122 -8.42 -13.44 4.42
CA ASP A 122 -9.14 -12.87 5.56
C ASP A 122 -10.61 -12.63 5.16
N PRO A 123 -11.51 -13.61 5.40
CA PRO A 123 -12.92 -13.47 5.07
C PRO A 123 -13.64 -12.41 5.91
N TRP A 124 -13.05 -12.00 7.05
CA TRP A 124 -13.59 -10.97 7.95
C TRP A 124 -13.00 -9.59 7.74
N GLU A 125 -12.11 -9.44 6.78
CA GLU A 125 -11.54 -8.15 6.38
C GLU A 125 -11.02 -7.31 7.55
N TYR A 126 -10.19 -7.92 8.41
CA TYR A 126 -9.51 -7.25 9.55
C TYR A 126 -10.38 -6.95 10.79
N SER A 127 -11.64 -7.37 10.84
CA SER A 127 -12.51 -6.99 11.94
C SER A 127 -12.31 -7.84 13.20
N ASN A 128 -12.13 -9.15 13.05
CA ASN A 128 -11.87 -10.04 14.18
C ASN A 128 -11.17 -11.33 13.75
N ASP A 129 -10.62 -12.07 14.71
CA ASP A 129 -10.00 -13.37 14.52
C ASP A 129 -10.93 -14.52 14.98
N ALA A 130 -12.23 -14.41 14.68
CA ALA A 130 -13.25 -15.37 15.14
C ALA A 130 -12.98 -16.80 14.64
N LEU A 131 -12.28 -16.97 13.52
CA LEU A 131 -11.88 -18.26 12.98
C LEU A 131 -10.47 -18.69 13.40
N GLY A 132 -9.75 -17.89 14.18
CA GLY A 132 -8.36 -18.15 14.57
C GLY A 132 -7.38 -18.13 13.38
N LEU A 133 -7.73 -17.47 12.30
CA LEU A 133 -6.91 -17.43 11.08
C LEU A 133 -5.63 -16.60 11.27
N GLY A 134 -5.58 -15.74 12.28
CA GLY A 134 -4.39 -14.99 12.65
C GLY A 134 -3.18 -15.90 12.96
N MET A 135 -3.40 -17.14 13.36
CA MET A 135 -2.35 -18.14 13.52
C MET A 135 -1.73 -18.58 12.19
N PHE A 136 -2.46 -18.44 11.09
CA PHE A 136 -2.03 -18.81 9.73
C PHE A 136 -1.63 -17.60 8.90
N GLN A 137 -2.03 -16.41 9.32
CA GLN A 137 -1.59 -15.18 8.71
C GLN A 137 -0.11 -14.99 9.00
N ARG A 138 0.67 -15.03 7.96
CA ARG A 138 2.08 -14.66 8.06
C ARG A 138 2.17 -13.19 8.35
N THR A 139 3.08 -12.82 9.23
CA THR A 139 3.39 -11.42 9.54
C THR A 139 3.92 -10.72 8.29
N GLY A 140 3.01 -10.44 7.36
CA GLY A 140 3.30 -9.61 6.22
C GLY A 140 3.28 -8.16 6.68
N GLU A 141 4.37 -7.45 6.46
CA GLU A 141 4.53 -6.07 6.89
C GLU A 141 4.65 -5.13 5.71
N ARG A 142 4.44 -3.84 6.00
CA ARG A 142 4.86 -2.74 5.15
C ARG A 142 6.11 -2.14 5.76
N ILE A 143 7.23 -2.25 5.07
CA ILE A 143 8.55 -1.85 5.56
C ILE A 143 9.19 -0.82 4.64
N VAL A 144 10.00 0.05 5.20
CA VAL A 144 10.82 0.97 4.41
C VAL A 144 11.90 0.16 3.70
N SER A 145 11.86 0.17 2.38
CA SER A 145 12.66 -0.74 1.55
C SER A 145 12.80 -0.25 0.12
N VAL A 146 13.71 -0.87 -0.60
CA VAL A 146 13.80 -0.81 -2.07
C VAL A 146 13.37 -2.15 -2.62
N LYS A 147 12.45 -2.15 -3.58
CA LYS A 147 11.94 -3.35 -4.22
C LYS A 147 12.08 -3.26 -5.73
N TYR A 148 12.60 -4.31 -6.33
CA TYR A 148 12.63 -4.50 -7.78
C TYR A 148 11.67 -5.62 -8.15
N ASP A 149 10.80 -5.34 -9.11
CA ASP A 149 9.91 -6.31 -9.74
C ASP A 149 10.34 -6.48 -11.20
N SER A 150 10.67 -7.70 -11.62
CA SER A 150 11.06 -7.99 -13.00
C SER A 150 9.87 -7.87 -13.96
N PRO A 151 10.12 -7.62 -15.26
CA PRO A 151 9.10 -7.86 -16.26
C PRO A 151 8.77 -9.36 -16.34
N VAL A 152 7.67 -9.67 -17.04
CA VAL A 152 7.29 -11.06 -17.30
C VAL A 152 8.06 -11.58 -18.51
N TRP A 153 8.84 -12.67 -18.32
CA TRP A 153 9.55 -13.38 -19.38
C TRP A 153 8.97 -14.78 -19.52
N ALA A 154 8.39 -15.08 -20.65
CA ALA A 154 7.80 -16.39 -20.95
C ALA A 154 6.86 -16.92 -19.83
N GLY A 155 6.12 -16.02 -19.19
CA GLY A 155 5.20 -16.35 -18.09
C GLY A 155 5.83 -16.33 -16.70
N PHE A 156 7.14 -16.10 -16.56
CA PHE A 156 7.82 -16.00 -15.25
C PHE A 156 8.12 -14.56 -14.89
N SER A 157 7.93 -14.22 -13.63
CA SER A 157 8.37 -12.95 -13.03
C SER A 157 8.90 -13.21 -11.62
N GLY A 158 9.71 -12.30 -11.14
CA GLY A 158 10.26 -12.36 -9.78
C GLY A 158 10.44 -10.99 -9.18
N ASN A 159 10.68 -10.95 -7.88
CA ASN A 159 11.01 -9.71 -7.19
C ASN A 159 12.11 -9.90 -6.17
N VAL A 160 12.80 -8.81 -5.89
CA VAL A 160 13.81 -8.73 -4.84
C VAL A 160 13.52 -7.48 -4.01
N GLN A 161 13.54 -7.63 -2.69
CA GLN A 161 13.31 -6.53 -1.76
C GLN A 161 14.46 -6.45 -0.76
N PHE A 162 15.00 -5.25 -0.58
CA PHE A 162 16.07 -4.96 0.36
C PHE A 162 15.61 -3.91 1.36
N THR A 163 15.77 -4.22 2.64
CA THR A 163 15.52 -3.30 3.75
C THR A 163 16.85 -2.84 4.30
N PRO A 164 17.16 -1.52 4.22
CA PRO A 164 18.34 -0.98 4.91
C PRO A 164 18.22 -1.28 6.41
N ARG A 165 19.34 -1.63 7.03
CA ARG A 165 19.43 -1.70 8.49
C ARG A 165 19.83 -0.33 8.99
N ASP A 166 19.09 0.19 9.93
CA ASP A 166 19.50 1.33 10.75
C ASP A 166 20.60 0.93 11.72
#